data_9afdd24d953c50e7a160ee1a04d0c74f
#
_entry.id   9afdd24d953c50e7a160ee1a04d0c74f
#
_cell.length_a   1.000
_cell.length_b   1.000
_cell.length_c   1.000
_cell.angle_alpha   90.00
_cell.angle_beta   90.00
_cell.angle_gamma   90.00
#
_symmetry.space_group_name_H-M   'P 1'
#
loop_
_entity.id
_entity.type
_entity.pdbx_description
1 polymer ?
#
loop_
_entity_poly.entity_id
_entity_poly.type
_entity_poly.pdbx_seq_one_letter_code
_entity_poly.pdbx_strand_id
1 'polypeptide(L)' 'MKVELGSVVYQKSGGPLMTVEELGEYADARCAWFVDLAVQREWFALAALQPQDPPKAGVALLQRKL' A
#
# COMPACT_ATOMS: atom_id res chain seq x y z
N MET A 1 -0.14 -2.71 13.63
CA MET A 1 -0.05 -2.56 12.19
C MET A 1 -1.44 -2.51 11.61
N LYS A 2 -1.74 -1.50 10.83
CA LYS A 2 -3.12 -1.28 10.43
C LYS A 2 -3.19 -0.90 8.96
N VAL A 3 -4.05 -1.62 8.23
CA VAL A 3 -4.30 -1.34 6.83
C VAL A 3 -5.69 -0.73 6.72
N GLU A 4 -5.77 0.44 6.07
CA GLU A 4 -7.01 1.18 5.93
C GLU A 4 -7.19 1.59 4.49
N LEU A 5 -8.37 2.11 4.18
CA LEU A 5 -8.58 2.69 2.86
C LEU A 5 -7.55 3.80 2.64
N GLY A 6 -6.93 3.77 1.49
CA GLY A 6 -5.91 4.74 1.14
C GLY A 6 -4.51 4.39 1.61
N SER A 7 -4.36 3.33 2.41
CA SER A 7 -3.03 2.91 2.84
C SER A 7 -2.18 2.49 1.64
N VAL A 8 -0.89 2.78 1.72
CA VAL A 8 0.07 2.27 0.75
C VAL A 8 0.68 1.02 1.35
N VAL A 9 0.59 -0.07 0.62
CA VAL A 9 0.99 -1.38 1.12
C VAL A 9 1.81 -2.11 0.06
N TYR A 10 2.45 -3.20 0.47
CA TYR A 10 3.10 -4.12 -0.46
C TYR A 10 2.95 -5.52 0.09
N GLN A 11 3.08 -6.51 -0.79
CA GLN A 11 3.05 -7.89 -0.33
C GLN A 11 4.31 -8.20 0.46
N LYS A 12 4.14 -8.96 1.54
CA LYS A 12 5.28 -9.30 2.40
C LYS A 12 6.38 -10.03 1.64
N SER A 13 6.00 -10.73 0.58
CA SER A 13 6.97 -11.44 -0.25
C SER A 13 7.69 -10.54 -1.23
N GLY A 14 7.30 -9.27 -1.32
CA GLY A 14 7.88 -8.32 -2.25
C GLY A 14 6.87 -7.92 -3.31
N GLY A 15 7.25 -7.00 -4.17
CA GLY A 15 6.39 -6.56 -5.25
C GLY A 15 6.19 -5.05 -5.22
N PRO A 16 5.30 -4.55 -6.07
CA PRO A 16 5.10 -3.11 -6.19
C PRO A 16 4.35 -2.55 -5.01
N LEU A 17 4.49 -1.27 -4.80
CA LEU A 17 3.64 -0.55 -3.87
C LEU A 17 2.24 -0.45 -4.46
N MET A 18 1.25 -0.59 -3.59
CA MET A 18 -0.15 -0.61 -3.99
C MET A 18 -0.94 0.29 -3.05
N THR A 19 -2.08 0.78 -3.53
CA THR A 19 -2.99 1.56 -2.71
C THR A 19 -4.23 0.73 -2.40
N VAL A 20 -4.62 0.71 -1.14
CA VAL A 20 -5.82 -0.01 -0.72
C VAL A 20 -7.04 0.80 -1.15
N GLU A 21 -7.87 0.21 -2.00
CA GLU A 21 -9.07 0.85 -2.51
C GLU A 21 -10.33 0.40 -1.80
N GLU A 22 -10.33 -0.82 -1.28
CA GLU A 22 -11.53 -1.37 -0.67
C GLU A 22 -11.12 -2.41 0.36
N LEU A 23 -11.83 -2.45 1.47
CA LEU A 23 -11.63 -3.48 2.50
C LEU A 23 -12.79 -4.46 2.42
N GLY A 24 -12.45 -5.74 2.40
CA GLY A 24 -13.44 -6.77 2.31
C GLY A 24 -13.90 -7.26 3.66
N GLU A 25 -14.87 -8.17 3.66
CA GLU A 25 -15.46 -8.70 4.87
C GLU A 25 -14.70 -9.88 5.44
N TYR A 26 -13.77 -10.43 4.69
CA TYR A 26 -13.08 -11.67 5.08
C TYR A 26 -11.60 -11.41 5.31
N ALA A 27 -11.28 -10.30 5.95
CA ALA A 27 -9.90 -9.93 6.25
C ALA A 27 -9.06 -9.84 4.97
N ASP A 28 -9.63 -9.20 3.96
CA ASP A 28 -8.93 -8.98 2.69
C ASP A 28 -9.08 -7.53 2.26
N ALA A 29 -8.27 -7.14 1.28
CA ALA A 29 -8.28 -5.78 0.76
C ALA A 29 -8.04 -5.82 -0.74
N ARG A 30 -8.76 -4.99 -1.46
CA ARG A 30 -8.51 -4.82 -2.88
C ARG A 30 -7.50 -3.68 -3.05
N CYS A 31 -6.40 -4.01 -3.69
CA CYS A 31 -5.31 -3.07 -3.87
C CYS A 31 -5.10 -2.79 -5.34
N ALA A 32 -4.69 -1.56 -5.64
CA ALA A 32 -4.44 -1.14 -7.01
C ALA A 32 -2.99 -0.69 -7.14
N TRP A 33 -2.42 -0.96 -8.29
CA TRP A 33 -1.07 -0.49 -8.62
C TRP A 33 -0.97 -0.31 -10.12
N PHE A 34 0.12 0.30 -10.56
CA PHE A 34 0.32 0.55 -11.98
C PHE A 34 1.34 -0.41 -12.54
N VAL A 35 1.04 -0.94 -13.73
CA VAL A 35 2.02 -1.61 -14.55
C VAL A 35 2.07 -0.80 -15.83
N ASP A 36 3.18 -0.15 -16.08
CA ASP A 36 3.29 0.84 -17.12
C ASP A 36 2.23 1.91 -16.89
N LEU A 37 1.30 2.08 -17.80
CA LEU A 37 0.25 3.08 -17.64
C LEU A 37 -1.10 2.45 -17.33
N ALA A 38 -1.14 1.15 -17.07
CA ALA A 38 -2.38 0.43 -16.81
C ALA A 38 -2.53 0.17 -15.32
N VAL A 39 -3.73 0.40 -14.82
CA VAL A 39 -4.05 0.12 -13.42
C VAL A 39 -4.40 -1.35 -13.29
N GLN A 40 -3.78 -2.02 -12.32
CA GLN A 40 -4.10 -3.38 -11.95
C GLN A 40 -4.78 -3.38 -10.61
N ARG A 41 -5.72 -4.30 -10.39
CA ARG A 41 -6.43 -4.43 -9.12
C ARG A 41 -6.58 -5.90 -8.79
N GLU A 42 -6.33 -6.24 -7.53
CA GLU A 42 -6.51 -7.60 -7.05
C GLU A 42 -6.86 -7.58 -5.57
N TRP A 43 -7.50 -8.65 -5.12
CA TRP A 43 -7.79 -8.86 -3.72
C TRP A 43 -6.65 -9.63 -3.08
N PHE A 44 -6.24 -9.18 -1.91
CA PHE A 44 -5.18 -9.82 -1.14
C PHE A 44 -5.65 -10.03 0.29
N ALA A 45 -5.22 -11.13 0.91
CA ALA A 45 -5.45 -11.31 2.33
C ALA A 45 -4.69 -10.24 3.09
N LEU A 46 -5.31 -9.66 4.11
CA LEU A 46 -4.62 -8.65 4.92
C LEU A 46 -3.33 -9.21 5.53
N ALA A 47 -3.34 -10.49 5.88
CA ALA A 47 -2.16 -11.11 6.46
C ALA A 47 -0.97 -11.14 5.51
N ALA A 48 -1.21 -11.00 4.20
CA ALA A 48 -0.14 -11.01 3.21
C ALA A 48 0.40 -9.62 2.90
N LEU A 49 -0.20 -8.59 3.48
CA LEU A 49 0.15 -7.21 3.18
C LEU A 49 0.95 -6.59 4.30
N GLN A 50 1.85 -5.72 3.93
CA GLN A 50 2.67 -4.95 4.86
C GLN A 50 2.48 -3.47 4.53
N PRO A 51 2.02 -2.67 5.49
CA PRO A 51 1.92 -1.23 5.23
C PRO A 51 3.31 -0.63 5.07
N GLN A 52 3.42 0.31 4.16
CA GLN A 52 4.65 1.08 4.05
C GLN A 52 4.64 2.10 5.17
N ASP A 53 5.70 2.10 5.98
CA ASP A 53 5.79 3.06 7.05
C ASP A 53 5.93 4.46 6.48
N PRO A 54 5.18 5.43 7.00
CA PRO A 54 5.38 6.79 6.56
C PRO A 54 6.77 7.27 6.97
N PRO A 55 7.39 8.13 6.17
CA PRO A 55 8.68 8.69 6.57
C PRO A 55 8.50 9.51 7.84
N LYS A 56 9.55 9.53 8.66
CA LYS A 56 9.53 10.38 9.84
C LYS A 56 9.47 11.82 9.39
N ALA A 57 8.86 12.66 10.22
CA ALA A 57 8.64 14.05 9.85
C ALA A 57 9.93 14.74 9.40
N GLY A 58 11.02 14.52 10.11
CA GLY A 58 12.29 15.13 9.75
C GLY A 58 12.77 14.71 8.38
N VAL A 59 12.66 13.42 8.09
CA VAL A 59 13.08 12.90 6.79
C VAL A 59 12.22 13.48 5.69
N ALA A 60 10.92 13.54 5.91
CA ALA A 60 10.02 14.09 4.90
C ALA A 60 10.34 15.55 4.61
N LEU A 61 10.65 16.31 5.64
CA LEU A 61 11.00 17.71 5.44
C LEU A 61 12.29 17.87 4.65
N LEU A 62 13.27 17.03 4.95
CA LEU A 62 14.53 17.09 4.22
C LEU A 62 14.31 16.77 2.75
N GLN A 63 13.50 15.79 2.48
CA GLN A 63 13.22 15.44 1.10
C GLN A 63 12.55 16.58 0.36
N ARG A 64 11.67 17.27 1.03
CA ARG A 64 10.97 18.37 0.37
C ARG A 64 11.88 19.55 0.06
N LYS A 65 12.92 19.72 0.83
CA LYS A 65 13.83 20.82 0.58
C LYS A 65 14.77 20.58 -0.58
N LEU A 66 14.85 19.36 -0.97
CA LEU A 66 15.69 19.03 -2.12
C LEU A 66 14.94 19.25 -3.42
#